data_f34bcc2af0a7fc6da4a7b39cf835638b
#
_entry.id   f34bcc2af0a7fc6da4a7b39cf835638b
#
_cell.length_a   1.000
_cell.length_b   1.000
_cell.length_c   1.000
_cell.angle_alpha   90.00
_cell.angle_beta   90.00
_cell.angle_gamma   90.00
#
_symmetry.space_group_name_H-M   'P 1'
#
loop_
_entity.id
_entity.type
_entity.pdbx_description
1 polymer ?
#
loop_
_entity_poly.entity_id
_entity_poly.type
_entity_poly.pdbx_seq_one_letter_code
_entity_poly.pdbx_strand_id
1 'polypeptide(L)'
;MFGTVFIYMVIFVIMYLTETHITSYEVVSGTLSGNYRYDALAVRTETVVNASQSGSVQYYAREGSKASAGSTVCSIDKTGAAQTVSYENFSLDSEDEQRLQDIISSFTINFSDENFQKAYDLKSSVEGALSEIAASLSGSSVSILNQCNAPESGFVLYSIDGMEELTEDEIHSDLFDLNSYKSQNLRSNKQVNTGDPIYKLVTKEEWYLYFPLDQGLATELSDTSTIRFRFLKDNQTFSSSFELVENDGEYFGRITMDSSLVRYATDRYLEIELILNRRSGLKIPTSAIVSKEFHQIPEEFVIVNEGTASEITLHVEHFGSDGSSSSEYVTANVYRYEEGVYLVDKNLLSDGDNILMEGSERSYQIQDENIVTLHGVYNINKGFAVFREVTVIDENEEYCIAESNNPYGLAAHDYIVLNASEADVDEIVY
;
A
#
# COMPACT_ATOMS: atom_id res chain seq x y z
N MET A 1 -5.44 -37.23 53.56
CA MET A 1 -4.16 -36.75 53.03
C MET A 1 -4.16 -36.64 51.48
N PHE A 2 -4.45 -37.70 50.68
CA PHE A 2 -4.47 -37.60 49.20
C PHE A 2 -5.55 -36.65 48.67
N GLY A 3 -6.76 -36.61 49.26
CA GLY A 3 -7.84 -35.73 48.83
C GLY A 3 -7.53 -34.25 49.03
N THR A 4 -6.83 -33.88 50.08
CA THR A 4 -6.43 -32.48 50.33
C THR A 4 -5.35 -32.00 49.34
N VAL A 5 -4.39 -32.87 49.00
CA VAL A 5 -3.36 -32.58 47.99
C VAL A 5 -3.99 -32.46 46.60
N PHE A 6 -4.96 -33.30 46.26
CA PHE A 6 -5.67 -33.22 44.99
C PHE A 6 -6.49 -31.92 44.87
N ILE A 7 -7.24 -31.54 45.90
CA ILE A 7 -7.98 -30.27 45.94
C ILE A 7 -7.02 -29.08 45.81
N TYR A 8 -5.89 -29.10 46.53
CA TYR A 8 -4.87 -28.06 46.40
C TYR A 8 -4.32 -27.97 44.97
N MET A 9 -4.01 -29.11 44.34
CA MET A 9 -3.54 -29.15 42.95
C MET A 9 -4.58 -28.60 41.95
N VAL A 10 -5.86 -28.95 42.14
CA VAL A 10 -6.96 -28.43 41.30
C VAL A 10 -7.11 -26.92 41.48
N ILE A 11 -7.07 -26.42 42.73
CA ILE A 11 -7.12 -24.97 42.97
C ILE A 11 -5.92 -24.27 42.35
N PHE A 12 -4.72 -24.82 42.49
CA PHE A 12 -3.51 -24.26 41.88
C PHE A 12 -3.58 -24.23 40.36
N VAL A 13 -4.05 -25.31 39.73
CA VAL A 13 -4.26 -25.35 38.25
C VAL A 13 -5.34 -24.35 37.81
N ILE A 14 -6.42 -24.20 38.57
CA ILE A 14 -7.45 -23.21 38.26
C ILE A 14 -6.87 -21.79 38.40
N MET A 15 -6.14 -21.50 39.47
CA MET A 15 -5.46 -20.19 39.61
C MET A 15 -4.49 -19.92 38.48
N TYR A 16 -3.64 -20.88 38.14
CA TYR A 16 -2.70 -20.75 37.01
C TYR A 16 -3.41 -20.53 35.67
N LEU A 17 -4.54 -21.18 35.39
CA LEU A 17 -5.32 -21.00 34.16
C LEU A 17 -6.17 -19.72 34.15
N THR A 18 -6.42 -19.11 35.31
CA THR A 18 -7.18 -17.86 35.45
C THR A 18 -6.27 -16.65 35.62
N GLU A 19 -4.98 -16.85 35.82
CA GLU A 19 -3.98 -15.79 35.91
C GLU A 19 -3.78 -15.16 34.51
N THR A 20 -3.89 -13.85 34.43
CA THR A 20 -3.63 -13.11 33.18
C THR A 20 -2.13 -13.13 32.91
N HIS A 21 -1.71 -13.86 31.89
CA HIS A 21 -0.31 -13.85 31.46
C HIS A 21 -0.05 -12.63 30.60
N ILE A 22 0.72 -11.68 31.11
CA ILE A 22 1.10 -10.47 30.38
C ILE A 22 2.00 -10.87 29.21
N THR A 23 1.55 -10.61 28.00
CA THR A 23 2.30 -10.86 26.77
C THR A 23 3.21 -9.68 26.47
N SER A 24 4.49 -9.95 26.17
CA SER A 24 5.47 -8.92 25.82
C SER A 24 5.64 -8.79 24.30
N TYR A 25 5.97 -7.59 23.86
CA TYR A 25 6.32 -7.26 22.48
C TYR A 25 7.69 -6.57 22.46
N GLU A 26 8.60 -7.00 21.57
CA GLU A 26 9.88 -6.37 21.37
C GLU A 26 9.74 -5.18 20.40
N VAL A 27 10.11 -3.99 20.85
CA VAL A 27 10.06 -2.76 20.04
C VAL A 27 11.14 -2.80 18.98
N VAL A 28 10.76 -2.70 17.71
CA VAL A 28 11.69 -2.69 16.58
C VAL A 28 11.63 -1.36 15.84
N SER A 29 12.74 -0.96 15.24
CA SER A 29 12.75 0.21 14.36
C SER A 29 12.12 -0.17 13.02
N GLY A 30 11.24 0.68 12.50
CA GLY A 30 10.56 0.43 11.24
C GLY A 30 9.72 1.61 10.77
N THR A 31 9.01 1.37 9.68
CA THR A 31 7.98 2.26 9.14
C THR A 31 6.67 1.51 9.13
N LEU A 32 5.54 2.20 9.10
CA LEU A 32 4.27 1.54 8.80
C LEU A 32 4.31 1.06 7.36
N SER A 33 4.15 -0.24 7.18
CA SER A 33 3.82 -0.80 5.88
C SER A 33 2.32 -0.63 5.69
N GLY A 34 1.90 0.44 5.06
CA GLY A 34 0.54 0.51 4.52
C GLY A 34 0.47 -0.45 3.34
N ASN A 35 -0.50 -1.34 3.32
CA ASN A 35 -0.77 -2.22 2.18
C ASN A 35 -1.57 -1.41 1.14
N TYR A 36 -0.94 -0.36 0.57
CA TYR A 36 -1.55 0.54 -0.41
C TYR A 36 -1.55 -0.12 -1.80
N ARG A 37 -2.31 -1.21 -1.91
CA ARG A 37 -2.50 -1.94 -3.17
C ARG A 37 -3.81 -1.54 -3.79
N TYR A 38 -3.74 -1.29 -5.09
CA TYR A 38 -4.88 -0.85 -5.89
C TYR A 38 -4.88 -1.56 -7.22
N ASP A 39 -6.08 -1.89 -7.69
CA ASP A 39 -6.33 -2.24 -9.09
C ASP A 39 -6.49 -0.95 -9.88
N ALA A 40 -5.38 -0.45 -10.42
CA ALA A 40 -5.37 0.82 -11.13
C ALA A 40 -5.90 0.65 -12.56
N LEU A 41 -6.82 1.53 -12.94
CA LEU A 41 -7.39 1.62 -14.27
C LEU A 41 -6.42 2.36 -15.20
N ALA A 42 -6.00 1.70 -16.28
CA ALA A 42 -5.13 2.30 -17.29
C ALA A 42 -5.96 3.02 -18.37
N VAL A 43 -5.85 4.34 -18.42
CA VAL A 43 -6.48 5.20 -19.43
C VAL A 43 -5.44 5.63 -20.45
N ARG A 44 -5.74 5.40 -21.73
CA ARG A 44 -4.82 5.59 -22.86
C ARG A 44 -5.52 6.32 -24.00
N THR A 45 -4.77 6.93 -24.89
CA THR A 45 -5.32 7.44 -26.15
C THR A 45 -5.43 6.27 -27.12
N GLU A 46 -6.64 5.76 -27.30
CA GLU A 46 -6.95 4.56 -28.08
C GLU A 46 -7.81 4.92 -29.30
N THR A 47 -7.49 4.35 -30.46
CA THR A 47 -8.26 4.52 -31.69
C THR A 47 -8.75 3.16 -32.16
N VAL A 48 -10.06 2.94 -32.15
CA VAL A 48 -10.67 1.70 -32.64
C VAL A 48 -10.79 1.75 -34.15
N VAL A 49 -10.31 0.70 -34.81
CA VAL A 49 -10.40 0.56 -36.27
C VAL A 49 -11.46 -0.47 -36.62
N ASN A 50 -12.45 -0.05 -37.42
CA ASN A 50 -13.59 -0.88 -37.78
C ASN A 50 -13.44 -1.45 -39.21
N ALA A 51 -14.07 -2.59 -39.42
CA ALA A 51 -14.11 -3.26 -40.71
C ALA A 51 -14.80 -2.40 -41.78
N SER A 52 -14.13 -2.15 -42.88
CA SER A 52 -14.68 -1.41 -44.01
C SER A 52 -15.65 -2.26 -44.87
N GLN A 53 -15.61 -3.57 -44.71
CA GLN A 53 -16.46 -4.53 -45.42
C GLN A 53 -16.64 -5.80 -44.58
N SER A 54 -17.70 -6.55 -44.90
CA SER A 54 -17.92 -7.88 -44.29
C SER A 54 -17.05 -8.93 -44.96
N GLY A 55 -16.56 -9.89 -44.15
CA GLY A 55 -15.73 -10.98 -44.63
C GLY A 55 -14.95 -11.68 -43.52
N SER A 56 -14.01 -12.55 -43.91
CA SER A 56 -13.08 -13.22 -43.01
C SER A 56 -11.85 -12.37 -42.78
N VAL A 57 -11.50 -12.08 -41.53
CA VAL A 57 -10.30 -11.30 -41.16
C VAL A 57 -9.09 -12.21 -40.99
N GLN A 58 -7.98 -11.78 -41.59
CA GLN A 58 -6.68 -12.36 -41.37
C GLN A 58 -5.74 -11.30 -40.79
N TYR A 59 -5.21 -11.56 -39.58
CA TYR A 59 -4.35 -10.65 -38.85
C TYR A 59 -2.88 -10.92 -39.14
N TYR A 60 -2.09 -9.88 -39.40
CA TYR A 60 -0.65 -9.94 -39.69
C TYR A 60 0.17 -9.34 -38.56
N ALA A 61 -0.27 -8.22 -37.98
CA ALA A 61 0.47 -7.58 -36.90
C ALA A 61 0.35 -8.40 -35.59
N ARG A 62 1.46 -8.46 -34.87
CA ARG A 62 1.48 -9.06 -33.55
C ARG A 62 0.80 -8.11 -32.52
N GLU A 63 0.08 -8.68 -31.56
CA GLU A 63 -0.45 -7.90 -30.45
C GLU A 63 0.68 -7.25 -29.63
N GLY A 64 0.51 -5.97 -29.28
CA GLY A 64 1.52 -5.17 -28.61
C GLY A 64 2.68 -4.73 -29.53
N SER A 65 2.68 -5.06 -30.84
CA SER A 65 3.68 -4.55 -31.77
C SER A 65 3.34 -3.13 -32.24
N LYS A 66 4.36 -2.32 -32.53
CA LYS A 66 4.21 -0.97 -33.07
C LYS A 66 3.93 -1.06 -34.57
N ALA A 67 2.80 -0.54 -35.01
CA ALA A 67 2.46 -0.36 -36.41
C ALA A 67 2.75 1.09 -36.82
N SER A 68 3.33 1.30 -37.98
CA SER A 68 3.48 2.63 -38.58
C SER A 68 2.22 3.03 -39.35
N ALA A 69 1.94 4.32 -39.44
CA ALA A 69 0.85 4.81 -40.30
C ALA A 69 0.96 4.23 -41.73
N GLY A 70 -0.14 3.69 -42.23
CA GLY A 70 -0.21 3.07 -43.55
C GLY A 70 0.27 1.60 -43.62
N SER A 71 0.87 1.05 -42.54
CA SER A 71 1.26 -0.38 -42.54
C SER A 71 0.01 -1.28 -42.41
N THR A 72 0.05 -2.42 -43.08
CA THR A 72 -1.05 -3.40 -43.06
C THR A 72 -1.08 -4.14 -41.75
N VAL A 73 -2.19 -4.02 -41.02
CA VAL A 73 -2.43 -4.73 -39.76
C VAL A 73 -3.17 -6.05 -39.98
N CYS A 74 -4.16 -6.03 -40.87
CA CYS A 74 -4.93 -7.21 -41.23
C CYS A 74 -5.48 -7.07 -42.68
N SER A 75 -6.14 -8.13 -43.16
CA SER A 75 -6.92 -8.07 -44.41
C SER A 75 -8.29 -8.71 -44.22
N ILE A 76 -9.27 -8.32 -45.03
CA ILE A 76 -10.63 -8.88 -45.01
C ILE A 76 -10.91 -9.51 -46.36
N ASP A 77 -11.21 -10.82 -46.37
CA ASP A 77 -11.59 -11.58 -47.54
C ASP A 77 -13.12 -11.72 -47.63
N LYS A 78 -13.73 -11.16 -48.71
CA LYS A 78 -15.16 -11.27 -48.95
C LYS A 78 -15.63 -12.66 -49.35
N THR A 79 -14.77 -13.48 -49.93
CA THR A 79 -15.14 -14.74 -50.55
C THR A 79 -15.32 -15.85 -49.53
N GLY A 80 -14.82 -15.65 -48.29
CA GLY A 80 -14.86 -16.70 -47.23
C GLY A 80 -14.04 -17.95 -47.55
N ALA A 81 -13.39 -17.95 -48.70
CA ALA A 81 -12.43 -18.95 -49.06
C ALA A 81 -11.14 -18.65 -48.30
N ALA A 82 -11.02 -19.20 -47.08
CA ALA A 82 -9.71 -19.32 -46.49
C ALA A 82 -8.82 -20.00 -47.56
N GLN A 83 -8.00 -19.21 -48.27
CA GLN A 83 -6.99 -19.77 -49.11
C GLN A 83 -6.10 -20.61 -48.20
N THR A 84 -6.28 -21.91 -48.28
CA THR A 84 -5.31 -22.84 -47.75
C THR A 84 -4.07 -22.58 -48.61
N VAL A 85 -3.17 -21.76 -48.11
CA VAL A 85 -1.88 -21.54 -48.75
C VAL A 85 -1.22 -22.92 -48.80
N SER A 86 -1.07 -23.47 -49.98
CA SER A 86 -0.38 -24.73 -50.16
C SER A 86 1.12 -24.46 -50.01
N TYR A 87 1.68 -24.90 -48.91
CA TYR A 87 3.10 -24.70 -48.58
C TYR A 87 4.01 -25.70 -49.33
N GLU A 88 3.50 -26.49 -50.27
CA GLU A 88 4.26 -27.59 -50.92
C GLU A 88 5.43 -27.15 -51.79
N ASN A 89 5.54 -25.83 -52.13
CA ASN A 89 6.64 -25.31 -52.95
C ASN A 89 7.21 -24.01 -52.40
N PHE A 90 7.26 -23.89 -51.09
CA PHE A 90 7.67 -22.67 -50.42
C PHE A 90 9.20 -22.66 -50.22
N SER A 91 9.92 -21.69 -50.80
CA SER A 91 11.31 -21.45 -50.45
C SER A 91 11.39 -20.08 -49.75
N LEU A 92 11.73 -20.09 -48.47
CA LEU A 92 12.01 -18.90 -47.72
C LEU A 92 13.36 -18.32 -48.17
N ASP A 93 13.43 -17.01 -48.30
CA ASP A 93 14.73 -16.38 -48.43
C ASP A 93 15.37 -16.16 -47.04
N SER A 94 16.63 -15.68 -47.03
CA SER A 94 17.37 -15.54 -45.74
C SER A 94 16.79 -14.44 -44.85
N GLU A 95 16.08 -13.47 -45.38
CA GLU A 95 15.44 -12.40 -44.60
C GLU A 95 14.14 -12.89 -43.96
N ASP A 96 13.38 -13.69 -44.69
CA ASP A 96 12.16 -14.35 -44.19
C ASP A 96 12.46 -15.38 -43.10
N GLU A 97 13.53 -16.15 -43.29
CA GLU A 97 14.02 -17.09 -42.24
C GLU A 97 14.42 -16.36 -40.97
N GLN A 98 15.14 -15.26 -41.08
CA GLN A 98 15.59 -14.46 -39.96
C GLN A 98 14.39 -13.87 -39.18
N ARG A 99 13.39 -13.35 -39.89
CA ARG A 99 12.16 -12.83 -39.34
C ARG A 99 11.37 -13.88 -38.54
N LEU A 100 11.25 -15.10 -39.07
CA LEU A 100 10.59 -16.21 -38.35
C LEU A 100 11.40 -16.63 -37.13
N GLN A 101 12.74 -16.69 -37.24
CA GLN A 101 13.61 -16.99 -36.11
C GLN A 101 13.49 -15.96 -34.97
N ASP A 102 13.37 -14.66 -35.31
CA ASP A 102 13.19 -13.60 -34.34
C ASP A 102 11.85 -13.73 -33.58
N ILE A 103 10.77 -14.07 -34.28
CA ILE A 103 9.47 -14.34 -33.68
C ILE A 103 9.55 -15.51 -32.69
N ILE A 104 10.17 -16.62 -33.09
CA ILE A 104 10.31 -17.82 -32.25
C ILE A 104 11.25 -17.57 -31.06
N SER A 105 12.36 -16.87 -31.29
CA SER A 105 13.33 -16.54 -30.25
C SER A 105 12.74 -15.62 -29.17
N SER A 106 11.96 -14.62 -29.60
CA SER A 106 11.28 -13.70 -28.69
C SER A 106 10.26 -14.44 -27.81
N PHE A 107 9.59 -15.45 -28.34
CA PHE A 107 8.69 -16.30 -27.57
C PHE A 107 9.46 -17.14 -26.56
N THR A 108 10.56 -17.77 -26.97
CA THR A 108 11.36 -18.67 -26.10
C THR A 108 11.90 -17.93 -24.88
N ILE A 109 12.31 -16.66 -25.06
CA ILE A 109 12.84 -15.83 -23.97
C ILE A 109 11.73 -15.41 -22.98
N ASN A 110 10.50 -15.21 -23.47
CA ASN A 110 9.39 -14.65 -22.69
C ASN A 110 8.33 -15.70 -22.29
N PHE A 111 8.57 -16.98 -22.55
CA PHE A 111 7.62 -18.04 -22.23
C PHE A 111 7.57 -18.29 -20.72
N SER A 112 6.34 -18.38 -20.19
CA SER A 112 6.06 -18.81 -18.82
C SER A 112 4.95 -19.85 -18.87
N ASP A 113 5.12 -20.95 -18.14
CA ASP A 113 4.13 -22.03 -18.05
C ASP A 113 2.78 -21.56 -17.47
N GLU A 114 2.77 -20.40 -16.81
CA GLU A 114 1.57 -19.82 -16.19
C GLU A 114 0.66 -19.10 -17.20
N ASN A 115 1.14 -18.81 -18.42
CA ASN A 115 0.37 -18.04 -19.40
C ASN A 115 0.35 -18.69 -20.79
N PHE A 116 -0.58 -19.64 -20.99
CA PHE A 116 -0.81 -20.30 -22.28
C PHE A 116 -1.28 -19.38 -23.40
N GLN A 117 -1.78 -18.18 -23.10
CA GLN A 117 -2.18 -17.18 -24.11
C GLN A 117 -1.02 -16.83 -25.04
N LYS A 118 0.21 -16.77 -24.54
CA LYS A 118 1.43 -16.52 -25.31
C LYS A 118 1.69 -17.57 -26.41
N ALA A 119 1.27 -18.80 -26.19
CA ALA A 119 1.41 -19.86 -27.18
C ALA A 119 0.45 -19.66 -28.38
N TYR A 120 -0.75 -19.18 -28.13
CA TYR A 120 -1.70 -18.81 -29.18
C TYR A 120 -1.23 -17.55 -29.93
N ASP A 121 -0.61 -16.60 -29.22
CA ASP A 121 -0.03 -15.40 -29.84
C ASP A 121 1.15 -15.74 -30.76
N LEU A 122 2.03 -16.69 -30.34
CA LEU A 122 3.08 -17.20 -31.20
C LEU A 122 2.52 -17.81 -32.47
N LYS A 123 1.52 -18.73 -32.32
CA LYS A 123 0.88 -19.39 -33.47
C LYS A 123 0.32 -18.34 -34.44
N SER A 124 -0.40 -17.34 -33.95
CA SER A 124 -0.99 -16.29 -34.75
C SER A 124 0.07 -15.40 -35.44
N SER A 125 1.19 -15.12 -34.74
CA SER A 125 2.30 -14.32 -35.28
C SER A 125 3.05 -15.06 -36.40
N VAL A 126 3.29 -16.36 -36.20
CA VAL A 126 3.94 -17.21 -37.24
C VAL A 126 3.01 -17.39 -38.44
N GLU A 127 1.72 -17.69 -38.23
CA GLU A 127 0.74 -17.78 -39.33
C GLU A 127 0.60 -16.48 -40.12
N GLY A 128 0.63 -15.33 -39.41
CA GLY A 128 0.61 -14.01 -40.03
C GLY A 128 1.85 -13.75 -40.90
N ALA A 129 3.05 -14.00 -40.37
CA ALA A 129 4.30 -13.84 -41.10
C ALA A 129 4.35 -14.76 -42.32
N LEU A 130 4.00 -16.02 -42.21
CA LEU A 130 3.93 -16.96 -43.30
C LEU A 130 2.93 -16.54 -44.40
N SER A 131 1.77 -15.99 -44.01
CA SER A 131 0.77 -15.51 -44.95
C SER A 131 1.24 -14.28 -45.74
N GLU A 132 1.98 -13.37 -45.06
CA GLU A 132 2.57 -12.18 -45.70
C GLU A 132 3.66 -12.58 -46.72
N ILE A 133 4.55 -13.51 -46.31
CA ILE A 133 5.59 -14.06 -47.19
C ILE A 133 4.94 -14.77 -48.39
N ALA A 134 3.93 -15.59 -48.15
CA ALA A 134 3.22 -16.26 -49.24
C ALA A 134 2.53 -15.27 -50.21
N ALA A 135 1.97 -14.19 -49.71
CA ALA A 135 1.39 -13.12 -50.54
C ALA A 135 2.43 -12.41 -51.39
N SER A 136 3.65 -12.18 -50.83
CA SER A 136 4.75 -11.55 -51.58
C SER A 136 5.29 -12.42 -52.71
N LEU A 137 5.35 -13.74 -52.49
CA LEU A 137 5.84 -14.70 -53.45
C LEU A 137 4.84 -15.04 -54.54
N SER A 138 3.55 -14.96 -54.29
CA SER A 138 2.50 -15.38 -55.24
C SER A 138 2.34 -14.45 -56.42
N GLY A 139 2.92 -13.25 -56.46
CA GLY A 139 3.00 -12.34 -57.62
C GLY A 139 1.68 -12.00 -58.35
N SER A 140 0.58 -12.60 -57.97
CA SER A 140 -0.72 -12.48 -58.63
C SER A 140 -1.86 -12.68 -57.63
N SER A 141 -2.72 -11.65 -57.57
CA SER A 141 -4.07 -11.70 -56.94
C SER A 141 -4.21 -11.18 -55.51
N VAL A 142 -3.28 -10.40 -54.99
CA VAL A 142 -3.50 -9.62 -53.74
C VAL A 142 -4.60 -8.55 -53.90
N SER A 143 -5.09 -8.35 -55.12
CA SER A 143 -6.15 -7.37 -55.43
C SER A 143 -7.57 -7.75 -54.93
N ILE A 144 -7.75 -8.94 -54.37
CA ILE A 144 -9.04 -9.39 -53.84
C ILE A 144 -9.12 -9.18 -52.31
N LEU A 145 -7.99 -9.03 -51.66
CA LEU A 145 -7.92 -8.80 -50.22
C LEU A 145 -7.98 -7.30 -49.94
N ASN A 146 -8.98 -6.88 -49.17
CA ASN A 146 -9.03 -5.51 -48.70
C ASN A 146 -8.10 -5.37 -47.50
N GLN A 147 -7.01 -4.66 -47.68
CA GLN A 147 -6.03 -4.42 -46.63
C GLN A 147 -6.58 -3.41 -45.61
N CYS A 148 -6.48 -3.71 -44.33
CA CYS A 148 -6.81 -2.81 -43.26
C CYS A 148 -5.50 -2.20 -42.73
N ASN A 149 -5.20 -1.01 -43.16
CA ASN A 149 -3.97 -0.31 -42.83
C ASN A 149 -4.18 0.54 -41.58
N ALA A 150 -3.13 0.66 -40.73
CA ALA A 150 -3.13 1.54 -39.59
C ALA A 150 -3.34 3.00 -39.99
N PRO A 151 -4.36 3.71 -39.53
CA PRO A 151 -4.62 5.10 -39.86
C PRO A 151 -3.53 6.03 -39.34
N GLU A 152 -2.92 5.67 -38.24
CA GLU A 152 -1.84 6.38 -37.55
C GLU A 152 -0.86 5.41 -36.92
N SER A 153 0.29 5.90 -36.45
CA SER A 153 1.28 5.04 -35.77
C SER A 153 0.83 4.75 -34.35
N GLY A 154 0.92 3.48 -33.92
CA GLY A 154 0.51 3.08 -32.59
C GLY A 154 0.80 1.62 -32.29
N PHE A 155 0.51 1.18 -31.06
CA PHE A 155 0.59 -0.22 -30.66
C PHE A 155 -0.72 -0.92 -30.95
N VAL A 156 -0.63 -2.04 -31.66
CA VAL A 156 -1.82 -2.81 -32.08
C VAL A 156 -2.32 -3.67 -30.92
N LEU A 157 -3.60 -3.56 -30.58
CA LEU A 157 -4.30 -4.41 -29.62
C LEU A 157 -5.53 -5.02 -30.28
N TYR A 158 -5.87 -6.24 -29.85
CA TYR A 158 -7.01 -7.00 -30.36
C TYR A 158 -8.10 -7.25 -29.30
N SER A 159 -8.14 -6.40 -28.29
CA SER A 159 -9.18 -6.41 -27.27
C SER A 159 -9.83 -5.04 -27.15
N ILE A 160 -11.16 -5.04 -27.00
CA ILE A 160 -11.96 -3.86 -26.67
C ILE A 160 -12.78 -4.11 -25.42
N ASP A 161 -13.03 -3.05 -24.65
CA ASP A 161 -13.74 -3.15 -23.36
C ASP A 161 -14.78 -2.05 -23.15
N GLY A 162 -14.96 -1.18 -24.17
CA GLY A 162 -15.88 -0.04 -24.11
C GLY A 162 -15.34 1.17 -23.36
N MET A 163 -14.07 1.14 -22.94
CA MET A 163 -13.39 2.24 -22.22
C MET A 163 -12.35 2.95 -23.10
N GLU A 164 -12.44 2.80 -24.42
CA GLU A 164 -11.47 3.35 -25.36
C GLU A 164 -11.51 4.87 -25.45
N GLU A 165 -12.67 5.47 -25.18
CA GLU A 165 -12.91 6.92 -25.23
C GLU A 165 -13.07 7.54 -23.84
N LEU A 166 -12.74 6.77 -22.77
CA LEU A 166 -12.94 7.19 -21.39
C LEU A 166 -12.16 8.47 -21.08
N THR A 167 -12.87 9.48 -20.57
CA THR A 167 -12.31 10.76 -20.12
C THR A 167 -12.17 10.82 -18.62
N GLU A 168 -11.39 11.77 -18.10
CA GLU A 168 -11.15 11.94 -16.66
C GLU A 168 -12.46 12.19 -15.88
N ASP A 169 -13.38 12.98 -16.44
CA ASP A 169 -14.66 13.31 -15.82
C ASP A 169 -15.61 12.10 -15.67
N GLU A 170 -15.32 11.00 -16.39
CA GLU A 170 -16.09 9.76 -16.35
C GLU A 170 -15.50 8.70 -15.40
N ILE A 171 -14.44 9.05 -14.67
CA ILE A 171 -13.85 8.15 -13.67
C ILE A 171 -14.70 8.17 -12.40
N HIS A 172 -15.34 7.05 -12.07
CA HIS A 172 -16.15 6.84 -10.87
C HIS A 172 -15.79 5.53 -10.19
N SER A 173 -16.16 5.37 -8.93
CA SER A 173 -15.87 4.16 -8.13
C SER A 173 -16.37 2.86 -8.76
N ASP A 174 -17.51 2.90 -9.47
CA ASP A 174 -18.09 1.73 -10.13
C ASP A 174 -17.16 1.09 -11.18
N LEU A 175 -16.25 1.88 -11.78
CA LEU A 175 -15.28 1.38 -12.75
C LEU A 175 -14.25 0.43 -12.13
N PHE A 176 -14.09 0.46 -10.81
CA PHE A 176 -13.13 -0.38 -10.08
C PHE A 176 -13.74 -1.68 -9.55
N ASP A 177 -15.03 -1.96 -9.84
CA ASP A 177 -15.63 -3.28 -9.64
C ASP A 177 -15.23 -4.23 -10.77
N LEU A 178 -14.14 -4.96 -10.58
CA LEU A 178 -13.60 -5.90 -11.56
C LEU A 178 -14.58 -7.04 -11.93
N ASN A 179 -15.60 -7.31 -11.11
CA ASN A 179 -16.61 -8.31 -11.45
C ASN A 179 -17.52 -7.84 -12.59
N SER A 180 -17.66 -6.54 -12.75
CA SER A 180 -18.45 -5.93 -13.83
C SER A 180 -17.67 -5.81 -15.14
N TYR A 181 -16.33 -5.85 -15.09
CA TYR A 181 -15.45 -5.67 -16.23
C TYR A 181 -15.60 -6.79 -17.27
N LYS A 182 -15.75 -6.40 -18.53
CA LYS A 182 -15.82 -7.32 -19.67
C LYS A 182 -14.97 -6.82 -20.79
N SER A 183 -14.11 -7.67 -21.31
CA SER A 183 -13.36 -7.41 -22.52
C SER A 183 -13.74 -8.41 -23.62
N GLN A 184 -13.72 -7.95 -24.85
CA GLN A 184 -13.98 -8.77 -26.03
C GLN A 184 -12.67 -8.94 -26.81
N ASN A 185 -12.24 -10.20 -27.02
CA ASN A 185 -11.12 -10.50 -27.90
C ASN A 185 -11.61 -10.53 -29.36
N LEU A 186 -11.10 -9.63 -30.18
CA LEU A 186 -11.48 -9.46 -31.57
C LEU A 186 -10.97 -10.59 -32.48
N ARG A 187 -9.92 -11.29 -32.08
CA ARG A 187 -9.40 -12.45 -32.83
C ARG A 187 -10.24 -13.71 -32.70
N SER A 188 -11.11 -13.78 -31.71
CA SER A 188 -11.97 -14.94 -31.52
C SER A 188 -13.00 -15.11 -32.64
N ASN A 189 -13.40 -14.01 -33.30
CA ASN A 189 -14.31 -14.00 -34.44
C ASN A 189 -13.53 -13.75 -35.74
N LYS A 190 -13.40 -14.80 -36.55
CA LYS A 190 -12.79 -14.68 -37.89
C LYS A 190 -13.72 -14.03 -38.94
N GLN A 191 -15.03 -13.98 -38.69
CA GLN A 191 -16.02 -13.34 -39.57
C GLN A 191 -16.47 -12.02 -38.95
N VAL A 192 -16.40 -10.96 -39.73
CA VAL A 192 -16.80 -9.60 -39.34
C VAL A 192 -17.80 -9.01 -40.33
N ASN A 193 -18.66 -8.14 -39.83
CA ASN A 193 -19.53 -7.32 -40.66
C ASN A 193 -18.92 -5.92 -40.82
N THR A 194 -19.38 -5.21 -41.82
CA THR A 194 -19.01 -3.79 -42.03
C THR A 194 -19.37 -2.99 -40.77
N GLY A 195 -18.39 -2.29 -40.19
CA GLY A 195 -18.56 -1.51 -38.97
C GLY A 195 -18.16 -2.24 -37.69
N ASP A 196 -17.95 -3.56 -37.72
CA ASP A 196 -17.46 -4.29 -36.56
C ASP A 196 -16.01 -3.88 -36.23
N PRO A 197 -15.61 -3.75 -34.95
CA PRO A 197 -14.24 -3.49 -34.57
C PRO A 197 -13.33 -4.66 -34.94
N ILE A 198 -12.14 -4.37 -35.47
CA ILE A 198 -11.17 -5.38 -35.89
C ILE A 198 -9.85 -5.31 -35.12
N TYR A 199 -9.43 -4.14 -34.75
CA TYR A 199 -8.30 -3.90 -33.84
C TYR A 199 -8.41 -2.49 -33.28
N LYS A 200 -7.60 -2.18 -32.26
CA LYS A 200 -7.39 -0.82 -31.78
C LYS A 200 -5.91 -0.48 -31.75
N LEU A 201 -5.61 0.80 -31.84
CA LEU A 201 -4.27 1.37 -31.74
C LEU A 201 -4.16 2.21 -30.49
N VAL A 202 -3.10 2.02 -29.70
CA VAL A 202 -2.69 2.98 -28.68
C VAL A 202 -1.69 3.93 -29.33
N THR A 203 -2.09 5.18 -29.50
CA THR A 203 -1.40 6.11 -30.41
C THR A 203 -0.42 7.04 -29.71
N LYS A 204 -0.56 7.22 -28.38
CA LYS A 204 0.36 8.00 -27.55
C LYS A 204 1.12 7.13 -26.59
N GLU A 205 2.37 7.49 -26.31
CA GLU A 205 3.19 6.83 -25.31
C GLU A 205 2.85 7.30 -23.89
N GLU A 206 2.25 8.48 -23.72
CA GLU A 206 1.71 8.98 -22.47
C GLU A 206 0.37 8.31 -22.17
N TRP A 207 0.23 7.82 -20.94
CA TRP A 207 -0.95 7.16 -20.43
C TRP A 207 -1.10 7.37 -18.92
N TYR A 208 -2.26 7.08 -18.38
CA TYR A 208 -2.60 7.39 -16.99
C TYR A 208 -3.06 6.15 -16.26
N LEU A 209 -2.74 6.10 -14.96
CA LEU A 209 -3.28 5.15 -14.02
C LEU A 209 -4.16 5.89 -13.02
N TYR A 210 -5.43 5.49 -12.94
CA TYR A 210 -6.38 5.98 -11.94
C TYR A 210 -6.66 4.89 -10.93
N PHE A 211 -6.77 5.27 -9.66
CA PHE A 211 -7.14 4.36 -8.58
C PHE A 211 -7.88 5.12 -7.48
N PRO A 212 -8.87 4.48 -6.81
CA PRO A 212 -9.67 5.14 -5.78
C PRO A 212 -8.83 5.38 -4.53
N LEU A 213 -9.08 6.50 -3.86
CA LEU A 213 -8.46 6.88 -2.60
C LEU A 213 -9.53 7.12 -1.55
N ASP A 214 -9.29 6.67 -0.32
CA ASP A 214 -10.08 7.14 0.82
C ASP A 214 -9.76 8.60 1.17
N GLN A 215 -10.66 9.26 1.89
CA GLN A 215 -10.53 10.66 2.23
C GLN A 215 -9.27 10.96 3.08
N GLY A 216 -8.86 10.02 3.94
CA GLY A 216 -7.68 10.17 4.79
C GLY A 216 -6.40 10.23 3.94
N LEU A 217 -6.23 9.23 3.06
CA LEU A 217 -5.06 9.16 2.18
C LEU A 217 -5.09 10.28 1.11
N ALA A 218 -6.26 10.67 0.61
CA ALA A 218 -6.41 11.81 -0.29
C ALA A 218 -5.91 13.11 0.36
N THR A 219 -6.23 13.33 1.64
CA THR A 219 -5.74 14.47 2.41
C THR A 219 -4.22 14.41 2.62
N GLU A 220 -3.68 13.23 2.94
CA GLU A 220 -2.24 13.02 3.11
C GLU A 220 -1.46 13.30 1.82
N LEU A 221 -2.01 12.91 0.67
CA LEU A 221 -1.37 13.06 -0.63
C LEU A 221 -1.68 14.38 -1.35
N SER A 222 -2.47 15.27 -0.77
CA SER A 222 -2.93 16.52 -1.41
C SER A 222 -1.79 17.43 -1.91
N ASP A 223 -0.65 17.47 -1.20
CA ASP A 223 0.53 18.25 -1.56
C ASP A 223 1.60 17.42 -2.30
N THR A 224 1.28 16.17 -2.65
CA THR A 224 2.22 15.26 -3.31
C THR A 224 2.15 15.44 -4.82
N SER A 225 3.26 15.78 -5.46
CA SER A 225 3.36 15.93 -6.93
C SER A 225 4.07 14.75 -7.62
N THR A 226 4.72 13.88 -6.86
CA THR A 226 5.44 12.72 -7.38
C THR A 226 5.24 11.56 -6.42
N ILE A 227 4.86 10.40 -6.96
CA ILE A 227 4.67 9.20 -6.17
C ILE A 227 5.55 8.07 -6.66
N ARG A 228 6.04 7.28 -5.72
CA ARG A 228 6.76 6.04 -6.00
C ARG A 228 5.81 4.87 -5.86
N PHE A 229 5.79 3.99 -6.85
CA PHE A 229 4.92 2.81 -6.83
C PHE A 229 5.55 1.64 -7.55
N ARG A 230 5.00 0.46 -7.38
CA ARG A 230 5.46 -0.79 -7.96
C ARG A 230 4.30 -1.50 -8.64
N PHE A 231 4.50 -1.99 -9.87
CA PHE A 231 3.59 -2.94 -10.49
C PHE A 231 3.79 -4.33 -9.89
N LEU A 232 2.74 -4.95 -9.41
CA LEU A 232 2.83 -6.28 -8.79
C LEU A 232 3.02 -7.39 -9.83
N LYS A 233 2.58 -7.16 -11.08
CA LYS A 233 2.73 -8.08 -12.20
C LYS A 233 4.20 -8.51 -12.46
N ASP A 234 5.15 -7.60 -12.31
CA ASP A 234 6.56 -7.83 -12.65
C ASP A 234 7.55 -7.22 -11.64
N ASN A 235 7.04 -6.70 -10.53
CA ASN A 235 7.81 -6.05 -9.45
C ASN A 235 8.65 -4.85 -9.90
N GLN A 236 8.31 -4.22 -11.04
CA GLN A 236 9.00 -3.00 -11.49
C GLN A 236 8.52 -1.79 -10.70
N THR A 237 9.49 -1.01 -10.21
CA THR A 237 9.23 0.21 -9.43
C THR A 237 9.46 1.44 -10.28
N PHE A 238 8.52 2.39 -10.20
CA PHE A 238 8.55 3.67 -10.90
C PHE A 238 8.41 4.82 -9.91
N SER A 239 8.85 6.00 -10.35
CA SER A 239 8.57 7.28 -9.69
C SER A 239 8.02 8.21 -10.77
N SER A 240 6.78 8.62 -10.63
CA SER A 240 6.06 9.34 -11.69
C SER A 240 5.25 10.51 -11.12
N SER A 241 4.86 11.44 -11.98
CA SER A 241 3.98 12.54 -11.60
C SER A 241 2.66 12.00 -11.04
N PHE A 242 2.20 12.61 -9.98
CA PHE A 242 0.98 12.27 -9.28
C PHE A 242 0.10 13.51 -9.13
N GLU A 243 -1.18 13.33 -9.31
CA GLU A 243 -2.20 14.34 -9.09
C GLU A 243 -3.41 13.72 -8.40
N LEU A 244 -3.99 14.48 -7.49
CA LEU A 244 -5.26 14.11 -6.85
C LEU A 244 -6.41 14.64 -7.73
N VAL A 245 -7.32 13.75 -8.11
CA VAL A 245 -8.52 14.08 -8.89
C VAL A 245 -9.75 13.89 -8.00
N GLU A 246 -10.67 14.83 -8.03
CA GLU A 246 -11.95 14.75 -7.34
C GLU A 246 -13.09 14.78 -8.36
N ASN A 247 -13.87 13.70 -8.43
CA ASN A 247 -15.06 13.59 -9.27
C ASN A 247 -16.26 13.24 -8.39
N ASP A 248 -17.32 14.02 -8.46
CA ASP A 248 -18.60 13.80 -7.73
C ASP A 248 -18.44 13.54 -6.22
N GLY A 249 -17.38 14.10 -5.60
CA GLY A 249 -17.06 13.93 -4.19
C GLY A 249 -16.29 12.66 -3.85
N GLU A 250 -15.86 11.90 -4.84
CA GLU A 250 -14.95 10.77 -4.73
C GLU A 250 -13.53 11.19 -5.08
N TYR A 251 -12.53 10.63 -4.40
CA TYR A 251 -11.13 10.95 -4.63
C TYR A 251 -10.41 9.83 -5.38
N PHE A 252 -9.63 10.23 -6.38
CA PHE A 252 -8.81 9.32 -7.18
C PHE A 252 -7.38 9.84 -7.27
N GLY A 253 -6.42 8.91 -7.20
CA GLY A 253 -5.04 9.19 -7.57
C GLY A 253 -4.85 9.01 -9.06
N ARG A 254 -4.24 10.01 -9.74
CA ARG A 254 -3.80 9.91 -11.13
C ARG A 254 -2.29 9.87 -11.20
N ILE A 255 -1.74 8.79 -11.73
CA ILE A 255 -0.31 8.67 -12.04
C ILE A 255 -0.12 8.84 -13.55
N THR A 256 0.77 9.75 -13.94
CA THR A 256 1.13 9.93 -15.35
C THR A 256 2.33 9.07 -15.71
N MET A 257 2.17 8.22 -16.72
CA MET A 257 3.20 7.38 -17.30
C MET A 257 3.61 7.86 -18.68
N ASP A 258 4.89 7.96 -18.95
CA ASP A 258 5.49 8.37 -20.22
C ASP A 258 6.32 7.27 -20.89
N SER A 259 6.30 6.09 -20.32
CA SER A 259 7.15 4.97 -20.72
C SER A 259 6.48 3.64 -20.44
N SER A 260 7.14 2.55 -20.87
CA SER A 260 6.76 1.16 -20.58
C SER A 260 5.37 0.73 -21.08
N LEU A 261 4.71 1.51 -21.93
CA LEU A 261 3.40 1.21 -22.48
C LEU A 261 3.32 -0.19 -23.09
N VAL A 262 4.31 -0.60 -23.87
CA VAL A 262 4.35 -1.92 -24.54
C VAL A 262 4.18 -3.08 -23.55
N ARG A 263 4.72 -2.93 -22.34
CA ARG A 263 4.69 -3.98 -21.30
C ARG A 263 3.31 -4.17 -20.70
N TYR A 264 2.54 -3.08 -20.63
CA TYR A 264 1.26 -3.03 -19.92
C TYR A 264 0.06 -2.76 -20.84
N ALA A 265 0.29 -2.56 -22.14
CA ALA A 265 -0.76 -2.14 -23.08
C ALA A 265 -1.94 -3.13 -23.18
N THR A 266 -1.72 -4.42 -22.92
CA THR A 266 -2.76 -5.45 -23.00
C THR A 266 -3.70 -5.48 -21.80
N ASP A 267 -3.31 -4.87 -20.69
CA ASP A 267 -4.07 -4.91 -19.45
C ASP A 267 -4.81 -3.58 -19.24
N ARG A 268 -6.10 -3.62 -18.95
CA ARG A 268 -6.89 -2.44 -18.58
C ARG A 268 -6.71 -2.11 -17.11
N TYR A 269 -6.65 -3.13 -16.26
CA TYR A 269 -6.38 -2.99 -14.83
C TYR A 269 -5.02 -3.55 -14.49
N LEU A 270 -4.29 -2.84 -13.65
CA LEU A 270 -2.95 -3.16 -13.23
C LEU A 270 -2.87 -3.06 -11.71
N GLU A 271 -2.52 -4.16 -11.07
CA GLU A 271 -2.24 -4.13 -9.64
C GLU A 271 -0.97 -3.32 -9.36
N ILE A 272 -1.12 -2.26 -8.60
CA ILE A 272 -0.02 -1.40 -8.13
C ILE A 272 0.05 -1.38 -6.62
N GLU A 273 1.24 -1.13 -6.09
CA GLU A 273 1.49 -0.87 -4.67
C GLU A 273 2.20 0.48 -4.54
N LEU A 274 1.58 1.43 -3.83
CA LEU A 274 2.21 2.72 -3.55
C LEU A 274 3.29 2.54 -2.50
N ILE A 275 4.45 3.16 -2.74
CA ILE A 275 5.60 3.18 -1.83
C ILE A 275 5.67 4.58 -1.23
N LEU A 276 4.92 4.78 -0.15
CA LEU A 276 4.90 6.05 0.55
C LEU A 276 6.13 6.14 1.46
N ASN A 277 6.83 7.29 1.43
CA ASN A 277 7.94 7.57 2.33
C ASN A 277 7.37 7.91 3.70
N ARG A 278 7.02 6.89 4.48
CA ARG A 278 6.55 7.07 5.84
C ARG A 278 7.72 7.33 6.78
N ARG A 279 7.43 8.05 7.86
CA ARG A 279 8.41 8.33 8.90
C ARG A 279 8.90 7.04 9.52
N SER A 280 10.22 6.93 9.72
CA SER A 280 10.82 5.81 10.43
C SER A 280 10.92 6.15 11.91
N GLY A 281 10.60 5.19 12.77
CA GLY A 281 10.67 5.32 14.22
C GLY A 281 10.56 3.96 14.89
N LEU A 282 10.10 3.95 16.13
CA LEU A 282 9.85 2.73 16.90
C LEU A 282 8.45 2.20 16.57
N LYS A 283 8.37 0.99 16.05
CA LYS A 283 7.10 0.33 15.71
C LYS A 283 6.51 -0.33 16.94
N ILE A 284 5.31 0.08 17.32
CA ILE A 284 4.60 -0.32 18.54
C ILE A 284 3.18 -0.76 18.17
N PRO A 285 2.66 -1.89 18.67
CA PRO A 285 1.26 -2.25 18.51
C PRO A 285 0.33 -1.20 19.12
N THR A 286 -0.76 -0.84 18.44
CA THR A 286 -1.74 0.14 18.94
C THR A 286 -2.36 -0.29 20.28
N SER A 287 -2.52 -1.62 20.49
CA SER A 287 -3.01 -2.20 21.73
C SER A 287 -2.11 -1.95 22.94
N ALA A 288 -0.83 -1.62 22.73
CA ALA A 288 0.12 -1.33 23.80
C ALA A 288 0.07 0.13 24.27
N ILE A 289 -0.61 1.02 23.53
CA ILE A 289 -0.69 2.44 23.88
C ILE A 289 -1.70 2.63 25.02
N VAL A 290 -1.26 3.39 26.04
CA VAL A 290 -2.08 3.79 27.20
C VAL A 290 -1.98 5.29 27.40
N SER A 291 -3.07 5.89 27.91
CA SER A 291 -3.10 7.28 28.36
C SER A 291 -3.03 7.31 29.87
N LYS A 292 -2.10 8.10 30.42
CA LYS A 292 -1.92 8.24 31.86
C LYS A 292 -1.87 9.72 32.25
N GLU A 293 -2.42 10.03 33.42
CA GLU A 293 -2.51 11.37 33.96
C GLU A 293 -1.39 11.66 34.96
N PHE A 294 -0.86 12.88 34.90
CA PHE A 294 0.26 13.33 35.72
C PHE A 294 0.00 14.71 36.30
N HIS A 295 0.44 14.92 37.53
CA HIS A 295 0.53 16.25 38.14
C HIS A 295 1.78 16.98 37.65
N GLN A 296 1.65 18.27 37.42
CA GLN A 296 2.73 19.19 37.09
C GLN A 296 3.28 19.83 38.36
N ILE A 297 4.54 19.59 38.69
CA ILE A 297 5.19 20.12 39.89
C ILE A 297 6.33 21.06 39.47
N PRO A 298 6.25 22.36 39.83
CA PRO A 298 7.33 23.29 39.56
C PRO A 298 8.62 22.89 40.26
N GLU A 299 9.77 23.03 39.61
CA GLU A 299 11.09 22.59 40.13
C GLU A 299 11.46 23.19 41.48
N GLU A 300 10.97 24.40 41.81
CA GLU A 300 11.26 25.06 43.09
C GLU A 300 10.66 24.32 44.31
N PHE A 301 9.68 23.40 44.09
CA PHE A 301 9.05 22.60 45.13
C PHE A 301 9.59 21.16 45.19
N VAL A 302 10.60 20.85 44.37
CA VAL A 302 11.16 19.53 44.24
C VAL A 302 12.53 19.42 44.91
N ILE A 303 12.74 18.35 45.66
CA ILE A 303 14.06 18.01 46.21
C ILE A 303 14.70 16.98 45.27
N VAL A 304 15.74 17.38 44.55
CA VAL A 304 16.45 16.50 43.62
C VAL A 304 17.38 15.59 44.40
N ASN A 305 17.26 14.28 44.20
CA ASN A 305 18.09 13.29 44.85
C ASN A 305 19.47 13.19 44.19
N GLU A 306 20.55 13.39 44.94
CA GLU A 306 21.90 13.25 44.40
C GLU A 306 22.14 11.80 43.93
N GLY A 307 22.38 11.63 42.62
CA GLY A 307 22.75 10.34 42.02
C GLY A 307 21.63 9.57 41.30
N THR A 308 20.38 10.02 41.36
CA THR A 308 19.26 9.43 40.61
C THR A 308 18.47 10.52 39.88
N ALA A 309 18.70 10.65 38.57
CA ALA A 309 17.97 11.62 37.75
C ALA A 309 16.49 11.22 37.51
N SER A 310 16.12 10.00 37.84
CA SER A 310 14.78 9.43 37.63
C SER A 310 13.85 9.54 38.84
N GLU A 311 14.36 9.97 39.99
CA GLU A 311 13.58 10.06 41.23
C GLU A 311 13.77 11.42 41.89
N ILE A 312 12.69 11.97 42.41
CA ILE A 312 12.64 13.20 43.19
C ILE A 312 11.96 12.94 44.53
N THR A 313 12.20 13.85 45.47
CA THR A 313 11.47 13.83 46.76
C THR A 313 10.60 15.08 46.86
N LEU A 314 9.36 14.90 47.28
CA LEU A 314 8.38 15.94 47.55
C LEU A 314 8.09 16.00 49.04
N HIS A 315 8.06 17.19 49.63
CA HIS A 315 7.59 17.38 50.99
C HIS A 315 6.10 17.71 50.95
N VAL A 316 5.26 16.71 51.20
CA VAL A 316 3.79 16.81 50.98
C VAL A 316 3.10 16.99 52.34
N GLU A 317 2.20 17.98 52.41
CA GLU A 317 1.31 18.20 53.54
C GLU A 317 -0.12 17.78 53.14
N HIS A 318 -0.64 16.77 53.80
CA HIS A 318 -1.99 16.27 53.65
C HIS A 318 -2.93 16.89 54.65
N PHE A 319 -4.16 17.21 54.20
CA PHE A 319 -5.22 17.75 55.03
C PHE A 319 -6.30 16.70 55.30
N GLY A 320 -6.47 16.36 56.56
CA GLY A 320 -7.58 15.47 57.01
C GLY A 320 -8.92 16.21 56.96
N SER A 321 -9.99 15.44 56.77
CA SER A 321 -11.37 15.95 56.83
C SER A 321 -11.77 16.55 58.17
N ASP A 322 -10.98 16.29 59.22
CA ASP A 322 -11.13 16.82 60.60
C ASP A 322 -10.36 18.16 60.83
N GLY A 323 -9.67 18.66 59.81
CA GLY A 323 -8.84 19.88 59.84
C GLY A 323 -7.44 19.62 60.43
N SER A 324 -7.03 18.38 60.66
CA SER A 324 -5.65 18.04 61.00
C SER A 324 -4.77 18.13 59.74
N SER A 325 -3.51 18.55 59.86
CA SER A 325 -2.50 18.41 58.85
C SER A 325 -1.41 17.44 59.26
N SER A 326 -0.89 16.68 58.29
CA SER A 326 0.27 15.83 58.48
C SER A 326 1.21 16.02 57.27
N SER A 327 2.52 16.07 57.50
CA SER A 327 3.47 16.18 56.42
C SER A 327 4.41 14.96 56.38
N GLU A 328 4.75 14.57 55.13
CA GLU A 328 5.68 13.48 54.90
C GLU A 328 6.55 13.74 53.67
N TYR A 329 7.66 13.03 53.54
CA TYR A 329 8.48 13.04 52.36
C TYR A 329 8.12 11.88 51.44
N VAL A 330 7.65 12.20 50.25
CA VAL A 330 7.20 11.23 49.25
C VAL A 330 8.22 11.16 48.13
N THR A 331 8.76 9.96 47.84
CA THR A 331 9.61 9.75 46.69
C THR A 331 8.75 9.51 45.47
N ALA A 332 8.99 10.28 44.41
CA ALA A 332 8.25 10.23 43.14
C ALA A 332 9.15 9.87 41.98
N ASN A 333 8.72 8.99 41.11
CA ASN A 333 9.34 8.77 39.81
C ASN A 333 9.10 9.97 38.89
N VAL A 334 10.14 10.42 38.17
CA VAL A 334 10.05 11.49 37.16
C VAL A 334 9.73 10.86 35.82
N TYR A 335 8.58 11.21 35.25
CA TYR A 335 8.17 10.73 33.92
C TYR A 335 8.57 11.68 32.80
N ARG A 336 8.64 12.99 33.10
CA ARG A 336 9.19 14.03 32.22
C ARG A 336 9.61 15.23 33.05
N TYR A 337 10.70 15.88 32.65
CA TYR A 337 11.10 17.20 33.11
C TYR A 337 11.31 18.12 31.92
N GLU A 338 10.58 19.19 31.86
CA GLU A 338 10.62 20.16 30.78
C GLU A 338 10.28 21.56 31.31
N GLU A 339 11.03 22.55 30.88
CA GLU A 339 10.80 23.98 31.21
C GLU A 339 10.63 24.30 32.70
N GLY A 340 11.34 23.59 33.58
CA GLY A 340 11.27 23.80 35.05
C GLY A 340 10.06 23.12 35.71
N VAL A 341 9.41 22.15 35.03
CA VAL A 341 8.24 21.40 35.56
C VAL A 341 8.55 19.91 35.52
N TYR A 342 8.31 19.24 36.64
CA TYR A 342 8.37 17.78 36.76
C TYR A 342 6.96 17.18 36.61
N LEU A 343 6.85 16.08 35.87
CA LEU A 343 5.62 15.29 35.81
C LEU A 343 5.75 14.07 36.70
N VAL A 344 4.82 13.94 37.64
CA VAL A 344 4.71 12.82 38.59
C VAL A 344 3.34 12.15 38.48
N ASP A 345 3.27 10.86 38.83
CA ASP A 345 2.04 10.09 38.76
C ASP A 345 0.92 10.76 39.57
N LYS A 346 -0.25 10.93 38.95
CA LYS A 346 -1.45 11.50 39.60
C LYS A 346 -1.84 10.75 40.86
N ASN A 347 -1.67 9.42 40.86
CA ASN A 347 -2.08 8.59 42.00
C ASN A 347 -1.21 8.76 43.27
N LEU A 348 -0.07 9.47 43.11
CA LEU A 348 0.85 9.71 44.22
C LEU A 348 0.39 10.82 45.16
N LEU A 349 -0.41 11.76 44.65
CA LEU A 349 -0.88 12.96 45.36
C LEU A 349 -2.39 13.06 45.24
N SER A 350 -3.01 13.67 46.26
CA SER A 350 -4.45 13.90 46.27
C SER A 350 -4.78 15.35 45.99
N ASP A 351 -5.95 15.61 45.39
CA ASP A 351 -6.46 16.98 45.21
C ASP A 351 -6.58 17.68 46.55
N GLY A 352 -6.01 18.89 46.66
CA GLY A 352 -5.94 19.67 47.87
C GLY A 352 -4.67 19.49 48.71
N ASP A 353 -3.80 18.51 48.43
CA ASP A 353 -2.50 18.40 49.05
C ASP A 353 -1.62 19.62 48.73
N ASN A 354 -0.76 20.01 49.69
CA ASN A 354 0.22 21.07 49.49
C ASN A 354 1.63 20.48 49.43
N ILE A 355 2.40 20.85 48.43
CA ILE A 355 3.84 20.60 48.35
C ILE A 355 4.57 21.77 48.99
N LEU A 356 5.32 21.51 50.04
CA LEU A 356 6.07 22.54 50.78
C LEU A 356 7.43 22.76 50.14
N MET A 357 7.81 24.02 49.95
CA MET A 357 9.16 24.39 49.53
C MET A 357 10.15 24.29 50.68
N GLU A 358 11.23 23.53 50.51
CA GLU A 358 12.22 23.33 51.58
C GLU A 358 12.90 24.68 51.96
N GLY A 359 12.88 24.97 53.32
CA GLY A 359 13.44 26.20 53.85
C GLY A 359 12.66 27.47 53.61
N SER A 360 11.38 27.36 53.19
CA SER A 360 10.48 28.48 52.91
C SER A 360 9.07 28.20 53.45
N GLU A 361 8.30 29.24 53.66
CA GLU A 361 6.84 29.12 54.00
C GLU A 361 5.97 29.00 52.73
N ARG A 362 6.54 28.91 51.53
CA ARG A 362 5.83 28.78 50.26
C ARG A 362 5.37 27.31 50.07
N SER A 363 4.15 27.19 49.59
CA SER A 363 3.55 25.92 49.21
C SER A 363 2.93 25.96 47.81
N TYR A 364 2.85 24.84 47.17
CA TYR A 364 2.19 24.63 45.89
C TYR A 364 1.03 23.65 46.11
N GLN A 365 -0.20 24.10 45.89
CA GLN A 365 -1.38 23.28 46.07
C GLN A 365 -1.64 22.44 44.83
N ILE A 366 -1.84 21.13 45.05
CA ILE A 366 -2.25 20.19 44.01
C ILE A 366 -3.72 20.44 43.66
N GLN A 367 -3.98 20.61 42.38
CA GLN A 367 -5.33 20.86 41.84
C GLN A 367 -5.52 20.01 40.58
N ASP A 368 -6.73 19.44 40.42
CA ASP A 368 -7.09 18.65 39.23
C ASP A 368 -7.03 19.47 37.93
N GLU A 369 -7.01 20.80 37.98
CA GLU A 369 -6.84 21.68 36.80
C GLU A 369 -5.43 21.63 36.21
N ASN A 370 -4.44 21.17 36.96
CA ASN A 370 -3.03 21.11 36.57
C ASN A 370 -2.57 19.70 36.15
N ILE A 371 -3.50 18.91 35.63
CA ILE A 371 -3.23 17.57 35.16
C ILE A 371 -2.89 17.58 33.67
N VAL A 372 -1.86 16.82 33.30
CA VAL A 372 -1.48 16.55 31.91
C VAL A 372 -1.63 15.08 31.63
N THR A 373 -2.25 14.76 30.48
CA THR A 373 -2.34 13.39 29.99
C THR A 373 -1.21 13.12 29.02
N LEU A 374 -0.42 12.09 29.28
CA LEU A 374 0.60 11.58 28.35
C LEU A 374 0.15 10.26 27.74
N HIS A 375 0.49 10.07 26.47
CA HIS A 375 0.40 8.78 25.79
C HIS A 375 1.71 8.02 25.98
N GLY A 376 1.62 6.75 26.28
CA GLY A 376 2.81 5.93 26.55
C GLY A 376 2.53 4.45 26.47
N VAL A 377 3.51 3.67 26.87
CA VAL A 377 3.43 2.21 26.98
C VAL A 377 4.02 1.74 28.29
N TYR A 378 3.69 0.53 28.71
CA TYR A 378 4.35 -0.13 29.82
C TYR A 378 5.58 -0.89 29.33
N ASN A 379 6.77 -0.33 29.60
CA ASN A 379 8.06 -0.99 29.34
C ASN A 379 8.38 -2.00 30.43
N ILE A 380 8.79 -3.20 30.05
CA ILE A 380 9.16 -4.27 30.97
C ILE A 380 10.63 -4.09 31.38
N ASN A 381 10.86 -3.52 32.55
CA ASN A 381 12.19 -3.28 33.09
C ASN A 381 12.43 -4.11 34.35
N LYS A 382 13.37 -5.04 34.30
CA LYS A 382 13.74 -5.94 35.43
C LYS A 382 12.54 -6.70 36.04
N GLY A 383 11.55 -7.02 35.20
CA GLY A 383 10.34 -7.73 35.63
C GLY A 383 9.21 -6.85 36.18
N PHE A 384 9.30 -5.53 36.02
CA PHE A 384 8.25 -4.58 36.40
C PHE A 384 7.76 -3.80 35.15
N ALA A 385 6.47 -3.47 35.15
CA ALA A 385 5.85 -2.62 34.15
C ALA A 385 6.07 -1.14 34.49
N VAL A 386 6.90 -0.45 33.72
CA VAL A 386 7.23 0.96 33.93
C VAL A 386 6.68 1.78 32.77
N PHE A 387 5.87 2.80 33.09
CA PHE A 387 5.34 3.70 32.05
C PHE A 387 6.48 4.48 31.34
N ARG A 388 6.44 4.49 30.01
CA ARG A 388 7.33 5.27 29.15
C ARG A 388 6.49 6.07 28.18
N GLU A 389 6.76 7.38 28.14
CA GLU A 389 6.11 8.27 27.17
C GLU A 389 6.47 7.91 25.74
N VAL A 390 5.48 7.99 24.83
CA VAL A 390 5.70 7.86 23.38
C VAL A 390 5.03 9.02 22.65
N THR A 391 5.75 9.60 21.70
CA THR A 391 5.22 10.58 20.76
C THR A 391 4.93 9.85 19.45
N VAL A 392 3.66 9.65 19.14
CA VAL A 392 3.24 8.98 17.89
C VAL A 392 3.45 9.93 16.73
N ILE A 393 4.16 9.49 15.69
CA ILE A 393 4.47 10.24 14.46
C ILE A 393 3.77 9.69 13.23
N ASP A 394 3.26 8.45 13.30
CA ASP A 394 2.50 7.78 12.24
C ASP A 394 1.70 6.60 12.85
N GLU A 395 0.49 6.32 12.38
CA GLU A 395 -0.35 5.23 12.93
C GLU A 395 -1.25 4.58 11.86
N ASN A 396 -1.61 3.32 12.11
CA ASN A 396 -2.68 2.61 11.41
C ASN A 396 -3.47 1.76 12.43
N GLU A 397 -4.40 0.91 11.95
CA GLU A 397 -5.25 0.10 12.82
C GLU A 397 -4.48 -0.88 13.73
N GLU A 398 -3.29 -1.37 13.30
CA GLU A 398 -2.54 -2.40 14.01
C GLU A 398 -1.32 -1.85 14.77
N TYR A 399 -0.65 -0.83 14.20
CA TYR A 399 0.62 -0.32 14.70
C TYR A 399 0.69 1.20 14.65
N CYS A 400 1.43 1.78 15.58
CA CYS A 400 1.91 3.16 15.49
C CYS A 400 3.45 3.20 15.39
N ILE A 401 3.96 4.30 14.84
CA ILE A 401 5.38 4.63 14.83
C ILE A 401 5.60 5.76 15.81
N ALA A 402 6.44 5.50 16.81
CA ALA A 402 6.82 6.48 17.80
C ALA A 402 8.21 7.07 17.51
N GLU A 403 8.43 8.27 18.01
CA GLU A 403 9.72 8.94 17.92
C GLU A 403 10.81 8.16 18.66
N SER A 404 12.00 8.02 18.07
CA SER A 404 13.07 7.15 18.57
C SER A 404 14.10 7.84 19.51
N ASN A 405 14.03 9.14 19.73
CA ASN A 405 15.06 9.89 20.45
C ASN A 405 14.53 10.66 21.67
N ASN A 406 13.46 10.21 22.29
CA ASN A 406 12.94 10.80 23.51
C ASN A 406 13.75 10.30 24.72
N PRO A 407 14.37 11.17 25.53
CA PRO A 407 15.15 10.77 26.72
C PRO A 407 14.32 9.98 27.78
N TYR A 408 13.01 10.22 27.82
CA TYR A 408 12.07 9.58 28.73
C TYR A 408 11.23 8.46 28.06
N GLY A 409 11.47 8.25 26.75
CA GLY A 409 10.75 7.33 25.91
C GLY A 409 11.37 5.93 25.84
N LEU A 410 11.09 5.27 24.74
CA LEU A 410 11.54 3.93 24.42
C LEU A 410 12.80 3.91 23.56
N ALA A 411 13.50 2.79 23.63
CA ALA A 411 14.58 2.44 22.72
C ALA A 411 14.21 1.21 21.85
N ALA A 412 14.91 1.04 20.73
CA ALA A 412 14.82 -0.20 19.97
C ALA A 412 15.32 -1.38 20.83
N HIS A 413 14.61 -2.51 20.73
CA HIS A 413 14.82 -3.73 21.52
C HIS A 413 14.34 -3.66 22.98
N ASP A 414 13.66 -2.60 23.38
CA ASP A 414 12.89 -2.62 24.62
C ASP A 414 11.73 -3.60 24.52
N TYR A 415 11.37 -4.22 25.62
CA TYR A 415 10.17 -5.07 25.72
C TYR A 415 9.06 -4.26 26.36
N ILE A 416 7.89 -4.29 25.75
CA ILE A 416 6.69 -3.61 26.25
C ILE A 416 5.55 -4.61 26.46
N VAL A 417 4.58 -4.25 27.27
CA VAL A 417 3.34 -5.01 27.42
C VAL A 417 2.53 -4.86 26.11
N LEU A 418 2.15 -5.99 25.51
CA LEU A 418 1.44 -6.01 24.23
C LEU A 418 0.03 -5.42 24.33
N ASN A 419 -0.65 -5.67 25.44
CA ASN A 419 -1.99 -5.17 25.70
C ASN A 419 -1.99 -4.34 26.98
N ALA A 420 -2.02 -3.02 26.86
CA ALA A 420 -1.90 -2.10 27.99
C ALA A 420 -3.01 -2.25 29.02
N SER A 421 -4.18 -2.81 28.66
CA SER A 421 -5.30 -3.06 29.57
C SER A 421 -5.04 -4.22 30.54
N GLU A 422 -4.00 -5.02 30.33
CA GLU A 422 -3.65 -6.19 31.15
C GLU A 422 -2.60 -5.88 32.21
N ALA A 423 -2.07 -4.66 32.27
CA ALA A 423 -1.00 -4.30 33.20
C ALA A 423 -1.29 -2.98 33.92
N ASP A 424 -0.88 -2.92 35.18
CA ASP A 424 -0.79 -1.68 35.95
C ASP A 424 0.70 -1.31 36.20
N VAL A 425 0.90 -0.04 36.60
CA VAL A 425 2.26 0.46 36.93
C VAL A 425 2.81 -0.31 38.13
N ASP A 426 4.10 -0.65 38.06
CA ASP A 426 4.85 -1.43 39.06
C ASP A 426 4.33 -2.84 39.25
N GLU A 427 3.47 -3.35 38.38
CA GLU A 427 3.05 -4.74 38.36
C GLU A 427 4.23 -5.65 37.97
N ILE A 428 4.31 -6.81 38.66
CA ILE A 428 5.35 -7.80 38.33
C ILE A 428 4.92 -8.55 37.06
N VAL A 429 5.72 -8.44 36.03
CA VAL A 429 5.55 -9.14 34.75
C VAL A 429 6.42 -10.41 34.77
N TYR A 430 5.79 -11.58 34.66
CA TYR A 430 6.46 -12.89 34.67
C TYR A 430 6.66 -13.42 33.23
#